data_5f2080d473953cb34367511c0ab794ee
#
_entry.id   5f2080d473953cb34367511c0ab794ee
#
_cell.length_a   1.000
_cell.length_b   1.000
_cell.length_c   1.000
_cell.angle_alpha   90.00
_cell.angle_beta   90.00
_cell.angle_gamma   90.00
#
_symmetry.space_group_name_H-M   'P 1'
#
loop_
_entity.id
_entity.type
_entity.pdbx_description
1 polymer ?
#
loop_
_entity_poly.entity_id
_entity_poly.type
_entity_poly.pdbx_seq_one_letter_code
_entity_poly.pdbx_strand_id
1 'polypeptide(L)'
;MIGRLSAISFGLLAASAPPVLGVWRRYGRRAGVGFACGSVGAILAQQSLVGMAASKQSARLTPVDAMTLSRGFAAAVLVGLVSSGLRRRSGLAGWLGWGSLVYGSIVCDWLDGPIARRLGATSELGALLDLEGDSWLTLAAGSSAVACGDLPGYCLAAPLTRYALLIAALRTIPYTQIYRGEPAWARPLGIAQMALFTASLAPFGGAGTRLAVRLAAPIVAPLQLVGMLLLYRRLGRNSGT
;
A
#
# COMPACT_ATOMS: atom_id res chain seq x y z
N MET A 1 -13.20 12.96 15.83
CA MET A 1 -12.43 12.04 14.96
C MET A 1 -12.50 12.45 13.49
N ILE A 2 -13.67 12.63 12.92
CA ILE A 2 -13.86 13.02 11.49
C ILE A 2 -13.04 14.28 11.13
N GLY A 3 -13.05 15.33 11.96
CA GLY A 3 -12.30 16.57 11.69
C GLY A 3 -10.77 16.40 11.65
N ARG A 4 -10.19 15.42 12.36
CA ARG A 4 -8.74 15.15 12.28
C ARG A 4 -8.38 14.31 11.05
N LEU A 5 -9.20 13.35 10.68
CA LEU A 5 -9.02 12.60 9.43
C LEU A 5 -9.14 13.54 8.21
N SER A 6 -10.10 14.46 8.24
CA SER A 6 -10.23 15.47 7.17
C SER A 6 -9.02 16.41 7.10
N ALA A 7 -8.44 16.82 8.24
CA ALA A 7 -7.22 17.63 8.26
C ALA A 7 -6.01 16.86 7.70
N ILE A 8 -5.85 15.57 8.02
CA ILE A 8 -4.79 14.74 7.46
C ILE A 8 -5.01 14.54 5.96
N SER A 9 -6.23 14.25 5.54
CA SER A 9 -6.56 14.09 4.12
C SER A 9 -6.25 15.38 3.36
N PHE A 10 -6.60 16.53 3.89
CA PHE A 10 -6.28 17.84 3.31
C PHE A 10 -4.76 18.05 3.24
N GLY A 11 -4.03 17.72 4.31
CA GLY A 11 -2.56 17.79 4.33
C GLY A 11 -1.91 16.92 3.26
N LEU A 12 -2.38 15.67 3.09
CA LEU A 12 -1.87 14.77 2.05
C LEU A 12 -2.21 15.25 0.64
N LEU A 13 -3.41 15.79 0.43
CA LEU A 13 -3.80 16.39 -0.84
C LEU A 13 -2.95 17.63 -1.15
N ALA A 14 -2.72 18.51 -0.18
CA ALA A 14 -1.84 19.66 -0.33
C ALA A 14 -0.40 19.23 -0.63
N ALA A 15 0.10 18.21 0.06
CA ALA A 15 1.43 17.64 -0.18
C ALA A 15 1.58 17.02 -1.59
N SER A 16 0.48 16.66 -2.25
CA SER A 16 0.51 16.16 -3.64
C SER A 16 0.69 17.28 -4.68
N ALA A 17 0.45 18.54 -4.34
CA ALA A 17 0.52 19.65 -5.28
C ALA A 17 1.94 19.90 -5.88
N PRO A 18 3.04 19.90 -5.11
CA PRO A 18 4.37 20.06 -5.68
C PRO A 18 4.74 18.98 -6.71
N PRO A 19 4.57 17.67 -6.47
CA PRO A 19 4.82 16.65 -7.49
C PRO A 19 3.90 16.78 -8.71
N VAL A 20 2.61 17.14 -8.54
CA VAL A 20 1.70 17.41 -9.66
C VAL A 20 2.25 18.53 -10.54
N LEU A 21 2.63 19.65 -9.93
CA LEU A 21 3.20 20.80 -10.65
C LEU A 21 4.53 20.45 -11.33
N GLY A 22 5.38 19.66 -10.68
CA GLY A 22 6.63 19.17 -11.23
C GLY A 22 6.43 18.33 -12.50
N VAL A 23 5.49 17.37 -12.42
CA VAL A 23 5.13 16.51 -13.58
C VAL A 23 4.50 17.37 -14.68
N TRP A 24 3.60 18.28 -14.34
CA TRP A 24 2.95 19.17 -15.30
C TRP A 24 3.99 20.03 -16.06
N ARG A 25 4.89 20.70 -15.34
CA ARG A 25 5.90 21.56 -15.96
C ARG A 25 6.88 20.79 -16.85
N ARG A 26 7.27 19.58 -16.43
CA ARG A 26 8.30 18.81 -17.13
C ARG A 26 7.75 17.95 -18.27
N TYR A 27 6.54 17.43 -18.16
CA TYR A 27 5.97 16.43 -19.08
C TYR A 27 4.65 16.88 -19.74
N GLY A 28 4.20 18.10 -19.44
CA GLY A 28 3.01 18.72 -20.03
C GLY A 28 1.69 18.40 -19.32
N ARG A 29 0.64 19.06 -19.79
CA ARG A 29 -0.68 19.05 -19.16
C ARG A 29 -1.29 17.65 -19.01
N ARG A 30 -1.20 16.82 -20.05
CA ARG A 30 -1.78 15.47 -20.04
C ARG A 30 -1.18 14.60 -18.94
N ALA A 31 0.14 14.62 -18.80
CA ALA A 31 0.85 13.88 -17.75
C ALA A 31 0.53 14.45 -16.36
N GLY A 32 0.48 15.78 -16.21
CA GLY A 32 0.12 16.42 -14.96
C GLY A 32 -1.30 16.08 -14.49
N VAL A 33 -2.28 16.10 -15.40
CA VAL A 33 -3.67 15.71 -15.09
C VAL A 33 -3.72 14.23 -14.72
N GLY A 34 -3.08 13.34 -15.49
CA GLY A 34 -3.03 11.90 -15.16
C GLY A 34 -2.43 11.66 -13.78
N PHE A 35 -1.32 12.33 -13.46
CA PHE A 35 -0.68 12.25 -12.13
C PHE A 35 -1.65 12.73 -11.04
N ALA A 36 -2.27 13.88 -11.20
CA ALA A 36 -3.22 14.44 -10.23
C ALA A 36 -4.41 13.50 -9.99
N CYS A 37 -5.04 13.01 -11.05
CA CYS A 37 -6.16 12.08 -10.94
C CYS A 37 -5.77 10.79 -10.24
N GLY A 38 -4.63 10.20 -10.58
CA GLY A 38 -4.14 8.97 -9.95
C GLY A 38 -3.80 9.15 -8.48
N SER A 39 -3.02 10.18 -8.13
CA SER A 39 -2.61 10.40 -6.74
C SER A 39 -3.77 10.83 -5.85
N VAL A 40 -4.62 11.75 -6.31
CA VAL A 40 -5.82 12.18 -5.57
C VAL A 40 -6.79 11.02 -5.39
N GLY A 41 -7.07 10.25 -6.46
CA GLY A 41 -7.93 9.07 -6.38
C GLY A 41 -7.41 8.05 -5.37
N ALA A 42 -6.10 7.79 -5.35
CA ALA A 42 -5.47 6.88 -4.41
C ALA A 42 -5.56 7.39 -2.95
N ILE A 43 -5.33 8.68 -2.71
CA ILE A 43 -5.49 9.29 -1.37
C ILE A 43 -6.95 9.16 -0.91
N LEU A 44 -7.91 9.51 -1.75
CA LEU A 44 -9.33 9.43 -1.39
C LEU A 44 -9.78 8.00 -1.11
N ALA A 45 -9.33 7.02 -1.91
CA ALA A 45 -9.63 5.61 -1.69
C ALA A 45 -9.05 5.12 -0.36
N GLN A 46 -7.78 5.43 -0.06
CA GLN A 46 -7.16 5.07 1.21
C GLN A 46 -7.89 5.71 2.39
N GLN A 47 -8.17 7.01 2.32
CA GLN A 47 -8.85 7.72 3.41
C GLN A 47 -10.28 7.20 3.64
N SER A 48 -10.96 6.77 2.58
CA SER A 48 -12.28 6.14 2.70
C SER A 48 -12.19 4.80 3.44
N LEU A 49 -11.21 3.96 3.13
CA LEU A 49 -10.98 2.69 3.83
C LEU A 49 -10.62 2.92 5.30
N VAL A 50 -9.68 3.83 5.57
CA VAL A 50 -9.29 4.21 6.94
C VAL A 50 -10.48 4.79 7.71
N GLY A 51 -11.29 5.63 7.08
CA GLY A 51 -12.49 6.21 7.67
C GLY A 51 -13.54 5.15 8.03
N MET A 52 -13.79 4.19 7.16
CA MET A 52 -14.68 3.06 7.44
C MET A 52 -14.17 2.19 8.60
N ALA A 53 -12.89 1.93 8.65
CA ALA A 53 -12.28 1.14 9.71
C ALA A 53 -12.27 1.92 11.05
N ALA A 54 -11.89 3.18 11.03
CA ALA A 54 -11.79 4.03 12.22
C ALA A 54 -13.14 4.46 12.79
N SER A 55 -14.22 4.51 12.00
CA SER A 55 -15.56 4.87 12.49
C SER A 55 -16.09 3.91 13.55
N LYS A 56 -15.56 2.69 13.59
CA LYS A 56 -15.92 1.66 14.56
C LYS A 56 -15.03 1.66 15.82
N GLN A 57 -14.07 2.58 15.93
CA GLN A 57 -13.12 2.66 17.04
C GLN A 57 -13.10 4.08 17.64
N SER A 58 -13.21 4.18 18.96
CA SER A 58 -13.18 5.46 19.71
C SER A 58 -11.77 6.02 19.90
N ALA A 59 -10.80 5.64 19.10
CA ALA A 59 -9.39 5.95 19.29
C ALA A 59 -9.01 7.36 18.81
N ARG A 60 -7.99 7.95 19.44
CA ARG A 60 -7.41 9.25 19.05
C ARG A 60 -6.19 9.01 18.16
N LEU A 61 -6.09 9.76 17.07
CA LEU A 61 -4.91 9.75 16.20
C LEU A 61 -3.71 10.35 16.96
N THR A 62 -2.60 9.63 16.91
CA THR A 62 -1.31 10.02 17.49
C THR A 62 -0.38 10.59 16.41
N PRO A 63 0.72 11.28 16.78
CA PRO A 63 1.74 11.70 15.80
C PRO A 63 2.37 10.51 15.04
N VAL A 64 2.45 9.34 15.67
CA VAL A 64 2.98 8.12 15.03
C VAL A 64 2.06 7.65 13.92
N ASP A 65 0.73 7.78 14.10
CA ASP A 65 -0.23 7.44 13.05
C ASP A 65 -0.04 8.30 11.78
N ALA A 66 0.49 9.54 11.93
CA ALA A 66 0.83 10.37 10.79
C ALA A 66 2.02 9.82 9.99
N MET A 67 3.01 9.19 10.65
CA MET A 67 4.11 8.50 9.96
C MET A 67 3.56 7.33 9.14
N THR A 68 2.69 6.54 9.72
CA THR A 68 2.03 5.43 9.05
C THR A 68 1.22 5.89 7.85
N LEU A 69 0.50 7.01 7.96
CA LEU A 69 -0.25 7.60 6.84
C LEU A 69 0.65 8.17 5.74
N SER A 70 1.91 8.51 6.04
CA SER A 70 2.88 8.97 5.02
C SER A 70 3.21 7.88 3.99
N ARG A 71 3.14 6.60 4.37
CA ARG A 71 3.26 5.46 3.43
C ARG A 71 2.14 5.47 2.39
N GLY A 72 0.95 5.84 2.80
CA GLY A 72 -0.17 6.02 1.87
C GLY A 72 0.07 7.14 0.87
N PHE A 73 0.77 8.20 1.27
CA PHE A 73 1.19 9.24 0.34
C PHE A 73 2.20 8.72 -0.69
N ALA A 74 3.20 7.94 -0.27
CA ALA A 74 4.14 7.31 -1.19
C ALA A 74 3.43 6.39 -2.20
N ALA A 75 2.48 5.57 -1.73
CA ALA A 75 1.63 4.75 -2.59
C ALA A 75 0.82 5.61 -3.59
N ALA A 76 0.25 6.72 -3.14
CA ALA A 76 -0.51 7.63 -4.00
C ALA A 76 0.37 8.28 -5.08
N VAL A 77 1.60 8.66 -4.74
CA VAL A 77 2.58 9.18 -5.72
C VAL A 77 2.93 8.11 -6.76
N LEU A 78 3.13 6.85 -6.34
CA LEU A 78 3.36 5.74 -7.27
C LEU A 78 2.19 5.57 -8.25
N VAL A 79 0.96 5.55 -7.76
CA VAL A 79 -0.23 5.48 -8.60
C VAL A 79 -0.33 6.68 -9.54
N GLY A 80 -0.02 7.87 -9.06
CA GLY A 80 0.05 9.10 -9.88
C GLY A 80 1.07 8.99 -11.02
N LEU A 81 2.26 8.47 -10.74
CA LEU A 81 3.29 8.24 -11.76
C LEU A 81 2.83 7.27 -12.86
N VAL A 82 2.17 6.18 -12.48
CA VAL A 82 1.58 5.24 -13.45
C VAL A 82 0.49 5.92 -14.29
N SER A 83 -0.44 6.61 -13.63
CA SER A 83 -1.59 7.27 -14.28
C SER A 83 -1.17 8.41 -15.20
N SER A 84 0.00 9.01 -14.97
CA SER A 84 0.60 10.01 -15.86
C SER A 84 1.14 9.43 -17.18
N GLY A 85 1.21 8.11 -17.32
CA GLY A 85 1.85 7.43 -18.44
C GLY A 85 3.39 7.49 -18.38
N LEU A 86 3.96 7.98 -17.30
CA LEU A 86 5.39 7.99 -17.08
C LEU A 86 5.83 6.58 -16.69
N ARG A 87 6.37 5.87 -17.65
CA ARG A 87 6.98 4.57 -17.39
C ARG A 87 8.29 4.74 -16.64
N ARG A 88 8.61 3.75 -15.81
CA ARG A 88 9.91 3.68 -15.16
C ARG A 88 11.03 3.80 -16.21
N ARG A 89 11.85 4.84 -16.09
CA ARG A 89 13.04 4.99 -16.91
C ARG A 89 14.21 4.34 -16.19
N SER A 90 14.99 3.56 -16.90
CA SER A 90 16.27 3.06 -16.42
C SER A 90 17.21 4.25 -16.20
N GLY A 91 17.89 4.29 -15.05
CA GLY A 91 18.86 5.31 -14.72
C GLY A 91 18.65 5.94 -13.34
N LEU A 92 19.62 6.76 -12.91
CA LEU A 92 19.68 7.36 -11.58
C LEU A 92 18.42 8.19 -11.25
N ALA A 93 17.91 8.97 -12.19
CA ALA A 93 16.72 9.80 -12.01
C ALA A 93 15.44 8.93 -11.80
N GLY A 94 15.33 7.82 -12.51
CA GLY A 94 14.24 6.86 -12.28
C GLY A 94 14.34 6.20 -10.91
N TRP A 95 15.55 5.88 -10.48
CA TRP A 95 15.79 5.33 -9.15
C TRP A 95 15.44 6.31 -8.04
N LEU A 96 15.90 7.54 -8.13
CA LEU A 96 15.57 8.59 -7.15
C LEU A 96 14.07 8.85 -7.06
N GLY A 97 13.32 8.70 -8.17
CA GLY A 97 11.87 8.87 -8.16
C GLY A 97 11.13 7.67 -7.56
N TRP A 98 11.30 6.48 -8.13
CA TRP A 98 10.54 5.29 -7.74
C TRP A 98 11.11 4.57 -6.53
N GLY A 99 12.43 4.44 -6.49
CA GLY A 99 13.14 3.74 -5.42
C GLY A 99 12.99 4.45 -4.09
N SER A 100 13.19 5.77 -4.04
CA SER A 100 13.06 6.55 -2.81
C SER A 100 11.67 6.47 -2.19
N LEU A 101 10.62 6.42 -3.00
CA LEU A 101 9.26 6.27 -2.51
C LEU A 101 9.03 4.90 -1.85
N VAL A 102 9.45 3.83 -2.52
CA VAL A 102 9.22 2.46 -2.03
C VAL A 102 10.16 2.16 -0.86
N TYR A 103 11.47 2.34 -1.06
CA TYR A 103 12.45 1.99 -0.02
C TYR A 103 12.42 2.95 1.15
N GLY A 104 12.17 4.25 0.92
CA GLY A 104 11.95 5.22 1.99
C GLY A 104 10.74 4.86 2.85
N SER A 105 9.65 4.40 2.23
CA SER A 105 8.47 3.93 2.97
C SER A 105 8.76 2.69 3.81
N ILE A 106 9.57 1.75 3.33
CA ILE A 106 10.00 0.56 4.10
C ILE A 106 10.87 0.97 5.28
N VAL A 107 11.77 1.94 5.11
CA VAL A 107 12.59 2.47 6.20
C VAL A 107 11.74 3.17 7.25
N CYS A 108 10.75 3.96 6.84
CA CYS A 108 9.80 4.60 7.75
C CYS A 108 9.03 3.57 8.57
N ASP A 109 8.57 2.48 7.94
CA ASP A 109 7.91 1.36 8.59
C ASP A 109 8.80 0.68 9.65
N TRP A 110 10.07 0.52 9.36
CA TRP A 110 11.03 -0.05 10.30
C TRP A 110 11.24 0.82 11.55
N LEU A 111 11.06 2.12 11.41
CA LEU A 111 11.29 3.11 12.45
C LEU A 111 10.05 3.40 13.30
N ASP A 112 8.83 3.34 12.73
CA ASP A 112 7.61 3.77 13.43
C ASP A 112 7.27 2.88 14.62
N GLY A 113 7.42 1.55 14.50
CA GLY A 113 7.20 0.61 15.60
C GLY A 113 8.09 0.85 16.83
N PRO A 114 9.42 0.96 16.71
CA PRO A 114 10.29 1.35 17.80
C PRO A 114 9.96 2.73 18.39
N ILE A 115 9.63 3.71 17.57
CA ILE A 115 9.25 5.06 18.02
C ILE A 115 7.94 5.01 18.80
N ALA A 116 6.91 4.32 18.30
CA ALA A 116 5.64 4.15 18.98
C ALA A 116 5.81 3.54 20.39
N ARG A 117 6.62 2.50 20.49
CA ARG A 117 6.92 1.86 21.79
C ARG A 117 7.65 2.78 22.75
N ARG A 118 8.64 3.55 22.28
CA ARG A 118 9.38 4.52 23.12
C ARG A 118 8.50 5.66 23.61
N LEU A 119 7.52 6.09 22.81
CA LEU A 119 6.61 7.17 23.16
C LEU A 119 5.37 6.70 23.92
N GLY A 120 5.20 5.40 24.18
CA GLY A 120 3.98 4.83 24.76
C GLY A 120 2.72 5.10 23.93
N ALA A 121 2.88 5.32 22.62
CA ALA A 121 1.82 5.71 21.69
C ALA A 121 1.26 4.53 20.89
N THR A 122 1.41 3.31 21.41
CA THR A 122 0.84 2.11 20.79
C THR A 122 -0.69 2.11 20.92
N SER A 123 -1.41 1.92 19.82
CA SER A 123 -2.88 1.87 19.81
C SER A 123 -3.38 0.82 18.85
N GLU A 124 -4.61 0.30 19.07
CA GLU A 124 -5.26 -0.60 18.12
C GLU A 124 -5.49 0.08 16.76
N LEU A 125 -5.78 1.37 16.78
CA LEU A 125 -5.92 2.16 15.55
C LEU A 125 -4.58 2.26 14.82
N GLY A 126 -3.46 2.50 15.54
CA GLY A 126 -2.13 2.54 14.95
C GLY A 126 -1.77 1.21 14.28
N ALA A 127 -2.01 0.08 14.94
CA ALA A 127 -1.78 -1.23 14.35
C ALA A 127 -2.63 -1.50 13.11
N LEU A 128 -3.85 -0.97 13.08
CA LEU A 128 -4.73 -1.02 11.93
C LEU A 128 -4.18 -0.19 10.75
N LEU A 129 -3.80 1.06 11.03
CA LEU A 129 -3.26 1.97 10.01
C LEU A 129 -1.96 1.42 9.42
N ASP A 130 -1.13 0.80 10.25
CA ASP A 130 0.11 0.14 9.86
C ASP A 130 -0.16 -0.99 8.85
N LEU A 131 -1.04 -1.90 9.20
CA LEU A 131 -1.44 -3.02 8.33
C LEU A 131 -2.07 -2.55 7.01
N GLU A 132 -2.89 -1.48 7.05
CA GLU A 132 -3.48 -0.91 5.84
C GLU A 132 -2.47 -0.12 5.01
N GLY A 133 -1.53 0.58 5.65
CA GLY A 133 -0.43 1.28 4.99
C GLY A 133 0.44 0.34 4.16
N ASP A 134 0.82 -0.79 4.75
CA ASP A 134 1.60 -1.84 4.08
C ASP A 134 0.88 -2.45 2.90
N SER A 135 -0.39 -2.74 3.10
CA SER A 135 -1.22 -3.35 2.06
C SER A 135 -1.47 -2.41 0.90
N TRP A 136 -1.68 -1.13 1.21
CA TRP A 136 -1.87 -0.09 0.21
C TRP A 136 -0.60 0.13 -0.60
N LEU A 137 0.56 0.20 0.06
CA LEU A 137 1.86 0.30 -0.60
C LEU A 137 2.13 -0.94 -1.47
N THR A 138 1.83 -2.14 -0.97
CA THR A 138 1.96 -3.40 -1.71
C THR A 138 1.10 -3.39 -2.97
N LEU A 139 -0.16 -2.97 -2.88
CA LEU A 139 -1.06 -2.86 -4.03
C LEU A 139 -0.55 -1.83 -5.04
N ALA A 140 -0.10 -0.66 -4.57
CA ALA A 140 0.43 0.40 -5.43
C ALA A 140 1.73 -0.04 -6.13
N ALA A 141 2.65 -0.68 -5.41
CA ALA A 141 3.89 -1.21 -5.97
C ALA A 141 3.62 -2.31 -7.00
N GLY A 142 2.74 -3.27 -6.68
CA GLY A 142 2.32 -4.33 -7.59
C GLY A 142 1.65 -3.79 -8.85
N SER A 143 0.71 -2.85 -8.69
CA SER A 143 0.04 -2.20 -9.82
C SER A 143 1.03 -1.45 -10.71
N SER A 144 2.01 -0.78 -10.10
CA SER A 144 3.09 -0.11 -10.82
C SER A 144 3.96 -1.08 -11.62
N ALA A 145 4.34 -2.20 -11.00
CA ALA A 145 5.15 -3.24 -11.65
C ALA A 145 4.42 -3.89 -12.83
N VAL A 146 3.12 -4.17 -12.67
CA VAL A 146 2.28 -4.72 -13.76
C VAL A 146 2.10 -3.68 -14.87
N ALA A 147 1.79 -2.43 -14.54
CA ALA A 147 1.64 -1.37 -15.54
C ALA A 147 2.94 -1.07 -16.32
N CYS A 148 4.10 -1.26 -15.69
CA CYS A 148 5.41 -1.16 -16.33
C CYS A 148 5.77 -2.41 -17.17
N GLY A 149 5.02 -3.50 -17.07
CA GLY A 149 5.30 -4.77 -17.77
C GLY A 149 6.40 -5.60 -17.09
N ASP A 150 6.77 -5.27 -15.87
CA ASP A 150 7.78 -6.00 -15.09
C ASP A 150 7.20 -7.31 -14.50
N LEU A 151 5.89 -7.30 -14.19
CA LEU A 151 5.17 -8.44 -13.64
C LEU A 151 3.86 -8.72 -14.42
N PRO A 152 3.43 -9.98 -14.47
CA PRO A 152 2.13 -10.34 -15.06
C PRO A 152 0.97 -9.94 -14.15
N GLY A 153 -0.21 -9.66 -14.76
CA GLY A 153 -1.40 -9.16 -14.07
C GLY A 153 -1.93 -10.05 -12.95
N TYR A 154 -1.74 -11.38 -13.04
CA TYR A 154 -2.19 -12.30 -11.99
C TYR A 154 -1.52 -12.07 -10.63
N CYS A 155 -0.37 -11.40 -10.59
CA CYS A 155 0.30 -11.04 -9.34
C CYS A 155 -0.55 -10.09 -8.46
N LEU A 156 -1.51 -9.39 -9.05
CA LEU A 156 -2.45 -8.53 -8.32
C LEU A 156 -3.63 -9.30 -7.71
N ALA A 157 -3.81 -10.58 -8.03
CA ALA A 157 -4.96 -11.34 -7.54
C ALA A 157 -5.04 -11.35 -6.00
N ALA A 158 -3.94 -11.60 -5.31
CA ALA A 158 -3.93 -11.64 -3.85
C ALA A 158 -4.20 -10.26 -3.19
N PRO A 159 -3.51 -9.16 -3.55
CA PRO A 159 -3.82 -7.83 -3.02
C PRO A 159 -5.26 -7.39 -3.30
N LEU A 160 -5.78 -7.64 -4.50
CA LEU A 160 -7.15 -7.28 -4.86
C LEU A 160 -8.17 -8.14 -4.08
N THR A 161 -7.92 -9.45 -3.95
CA THR A 161 -8.76 -10.34 -3.15
C THR A 161 -8.78 -9.89 -1.70
N ARG A 162 -7.65 -9.48 -1.12
CA ARG A 162 -7.60 -8.93 0.23
C ARG A 162 -8.59 -7.78 0.41
N TYR A 163 -8.58 -6.78 -0.48
CA TYR A 163 -9.50 -5.64 -0.38
C TYR A 163 -10.96 -6.02 -0.64
N ALA A 164 -11.22 -6.93 -1.57
CA ALA A 164 -12.56 -7.46 -1.78
C ALA A 164 -13.10 -8.14 -0.51
N LEU A 165 -12.29 -8.96 0.14
CA LEU A 165 -12.63 -9.63 1.38
C LEU A 165 -12.78 -8.66 2.55
N LEU A 166 -11.91 -7.66 2.65
CA LEU A 166 -12.00 -6.61 3.65
C LEU A 166 -13.31 -5.84 3.54
N ILE A 167 -13.68 -5.41 2.34
CA ILE A 167 -14.94 -4.68 2.08
C ILE A 167 -16.14 -5.57 2.43
N ALA A 168 -16.10 -6.85 2.09
CA ALA A 168 -17.16 -7.79 2.44
C ALA A 168 -17.26 -8.00 3.97
N ALA A 169 -16.12 -8.20 4.63
CA ALA A 169 -16.06 -8.46 6.08
C ALA A 169 -16.42 -7.23 6.93
N LEU A 170 -16.13 -6.02 6.49
CA LEU A 170 -16.46 -4.78 7.20
C LEU A 170 -17.98 -4.59 7.41
N ARG A 171 -18.81 -5.29 6.64
CA ARG A 171 -20.27 -5.25 6.80
C ARG A 171 -20.74 -6.09 8.00
N THR A 172 -20.02 -7.14 8.35
CA THR A 172 -20.47 -8.18 9.30
C THR A 172 -19.56 -8.32 10.52
N ILE A 173 -18.26 -8.05 10.41
CA ILE A 173 -17.26 -8.36 11.43
C ILE A 173 -16.48 -7.09 11.80
N PRO A 174 -16.19 -6.85 13.10
CA PRO A 174 -15.26 -5.78 13.51
C PRO A 174 -13.89 -6.00 12.89
N TYR A 175 -13.28 -4.93 12.41
CA TYR A 175 -11.97 -5.00 11.71
C TYR A 175 -10.87 -5.70 12.52
N THR A 176 -10.82 -5.46 13.82
CA THR A 176 -9.83 -6.06 14.73
C THR A 176 -9.92 -7.59 14.80
N GLN A 177 -11.06 -8.17 14.48
CA GLN A 177 -11.25 -9.62 14.45
C GLN A 177 -10.85 -10.26 13.12
N ILE A 178 -10.82 -9.47 12.03
CA ILE A 178 -10.53 -9.99 10.69
C ILE A 178 -9.13 -10.61 10.63
N TYR A 179 -8.16 -10.02 11.34
CA TYR A 179 -6.75 -10.45 11.30
C TYR A 179 -6.29 -11.28 12.50
N ARG A 180 -7.10 -11.41 13.57
CA ARG A 180 -6.75 -12.22 14.75
C ARG A 180 -6.56 -13.72 14.48
N GLY A 181 -7.00 -14.21 13.33
CA GLY A 181 -6.91 -15.63 12.95
C GLY A 181 -5.91 -15.90 11.83
N GLU A 182 -5.06 -14.93 11.48
CA GLU A 182 -4.10 -15.11 10.39
C GLU A 182 -3.09 -16.23 10.73
N PRO A 183 -2.94 -17.25 9.85
CA PRO A 183 -2.01 -18.32 10.10
C PRO A 183 -0.57 -17.80 10.05
N ALA A 184 0.31 -18.35 10.91
CA ALA A 184 1.70 -17.89 11.04
C ALA A 184 2.50 -17.89 9.71
N TRP A 185 2.14 -18.79 8.78
CA TRP A 185 2.77 -18.86 7.47
C TRP A 185 2.29 -17.77 6.48
N ALA A 186 1.20 -17.05 6.76
CA ALA A 186 0.69 -16.00 5.86
C ALA A 186 1.58 -14.75 5.88
N ARG A 187 2.14 -14.40 7.04
CA ARG A 187 3.06 -13.25 7.17
C ARG A 187 4.29 -13.34 6.27
N PRO A 188 5.08 -14.45 6.29
CA PRO A 188 6.23 -14.56 5.40
C PRO A 188 5.84 -14.51 3.91
N LEU A 189 4.66 -14.98 3.53
CA LEU A 189 4.18 -14.84 2.15
C LEU A 189 3.85 -13.39 1.79
N GLY A 190 3.27 -12.61 2.71
CA GLY A 190 3.06 -11.18 2.53
C GLY A 190 4.37 -10.42 2.32
N ILE A 191 5.38 -10.72 3.15
CA ILE A 191 6.73 -10.17 3.02
C ILE A 191 7.36 -10.58 1.68
N ALA A 192 7.24 -11.83 1.29
CA ALA A 192 7.75 -12.32 0.01
C ALA A 192 7.09 -11.62 -1.19
N GLN A 193 5.78 -11.38 -1.11
CA GLN A 193 5.05 -10.64 -2.15
C GLN A 193 5.49 -9.17 -2.21
N MET A 194 5.63 -8.51 -1.07
CA MET A 194 6.16 -7.13 -0.99
C MET A 194 7.58 -7.07 -1.58
N ALA A 195 8.45 -8.01 -1.19
CA ALA A 195 9.81 -8.11 -1.73
C ALA A 195 9.82 -8.34 -3.24
N LEU A 196 8.93 -9.20 -3.76
CA LEU A 196 8.77 -9.43 -5.19
C LEU A 196 8.41 -8.13 -5.93
N PHE A 197 7.43 -7.37 -5.43
CA PHE A 197 6.99 -6.14 -6.05
C PHE A 197 8.07 -5.05 -5.98
N THR A 198 8.72 -4.88 -4.84
CA THR A 198 9.80 -3.91 -4.67
C THR A 198 11.04 -4.26 -5.50
N ALA A 199 11.42 -5.54 -5.56
CA ALA A 199 12.52 -6.01 -6.41
C ALA A 199 12.23 -5.79 -7.90
N SER A 200 10.97 -5.97 -8.34
CA SER A 200 10.57 -5.71 -9.73
C SER A 200 10.70 -4.24 -10.12
N LEU A 201 10.50 -3.33 -9.18
CA LEU A 201 10.63 -1.89 -9.36
C LEU A 201 12.09 -1.39 -9.17
N ALA A 202 13.01 -2.25 -8.72
CA ALA A 202 14.40 -1.88 -8.49
C ALA A 202 15.08 -1.47 -9.81
N PRO A 203 15.67 -0.28 -9.89
CA PRO A 203 16.25 0.25 -11.14
C PRO A 203 17.55 -0.42 -11.53
N PHE A 204 18.26 -0.97 -10.54
CA PHE A 204 19.53 -1.69 -10.72
C PHE A 204 19.35 -3.20 -10.84
N GLY A 205 18.12 -3.67 -10.94
CA GLY A 205 17.84 -5.06 -11.18
C GLY A 205 18.43 -5.50 -12.51
N GLY A 206 19.61 -6.13 -12.46
CA GLY A 206 20.24 -6.75 -13.62
C GLY A 206 19.38 -7.90 -14.18
N ALA A 207 19.89 -8.58 -15.21
CA ALA A 207 19.21 -9.73 -15.79
C ALA A 207 18.87 -10.81 -14.74
N GLY A 208 19.75 -11.01 -13.76
CA GLY A 208 19.53 -11.96 -12.66
C GLY A 208 18.33 -11.61 -11.78
N THR A 209 18.18 -10.32 -11.39
CA THR A 209 17.03 -9.88 -10.58
C THR A 209 15.73 -10.04 -11.35
N ARG A 210 15.70 -9.68 -12.64
CA ARG A 210 14.51 -9.87 -13.49
C ARG A 210 14.16 -11.35 -13.66
N LEU A 211 15.15 -12.21 -13.81
CA LEU A 211 14.93 -13.65 -13.87
C LEU A 211 14.38 -14.18 -12.55
N ALA A 212 15.00 -13.82 -11.41
CA ALA A 212 14.54 -14.24 -10.09
C ALA A 212 13.09 -13.81 -9.84
N VAL A 213 12.73 -12.56 -10.17
CA VAL A 213 11.37 -12.03 -10.07
C VAL A 213 10.40 -12.84 -10.94
N ARG A 214 10.75 -13.13 -12.19
CA ARG A 214 9.92 -13.93 -13.10
C ARG A 214 9.73 -15.37 -12.63
N LEU A 215 10.73 -15.95 -12.02
CA LEU A 215 10.63 -17.32 -11.48
C LEU A 215 9.86 -17.36 -10.15
N ALA A 216 9.99 -16.34 -9.32
CA ALA A 216 9.29 -16.25 -8.03
C ALA A 216 7.81 -15.89 -8.18
N ALA A 217 7.44 -15.08 -9.16
CA ALA A 217 6.07 -14.60 -9.35
C ALA A 217 5.01 -15.72 -9.45
N PRO A 218 5.20 -16.79 -10.26
CA PRO A 218 4.23 -17.88 -10.38
C PRO A 218 4.11 -18.76 -9.13
N ILE A 219 5.02 -18.60 -8.17
CA ILE A 219 5.01 -19.33 -6.90
C ILE A 219 4.38 -18.45 -5.81
N VAL A 220 4.92 -17.25 -5.61
CA VAL A 220 4.51 -16.36 -4.51
C VAL A 220 3.07 -15.89 -4.67
N ALA A 221 2.66 -15.47 -5.87
CA ALA A 221 1.33 -14.89 -6.06
C ALA A 221 0.18 -15.90 -5.83
N PRO A 222 0.21 -17.15 -6.35
CA PRO A 222 -0.81 -18.13 -6.04
C PRO A 222 -0.83 -18.56 -4.58
N LEU A 223 0.34 -18.75 -3.95
CA LEU A 223 0.42 -19.11 -2.54
C LEU A 223 -0.20 -18.04 -1.64
N GLN A 224 0.07 -16.77 -1.93
CA GLN A 224 -0.52 -15.65 -1.21
C GLN A 224 -2.04 -15.61 -1.41
N LEU A 225 -2.54 -15.85 -2.63
CA LEU A 225 -3.98 -15.93 -2.89
C LEU A 225 -4.63 -17.06 -2.11
N VAL A 226 -4.03 -18.25 -2.09
CA VAL A 226 -4.51 -19.38 -1.27
C VAL A 226 -4.55 -18.99 0.21
N GLY A 227 -3.51 -18.31 0.71
CA GLY A 227 -3.48 -17.80 2.09
C GLY A 227 -4.67 -16.90 2.41
N MET A 228 -4.97 -15.94 1.54
CA MET A 228 -6.11 -15.05 1.71
C MET A 228 -7.45 -15.81 1.69
N LEU A 229 -7.63 -16.77 0.79
CA LEU A 229 -8.86 -17.57 0.71
C LEU A 229 -9.07 -18.47 1.94
N LEU A 230 -7.98 -19.03 2.49
CA LEU A 230 -8.05 -19.83 3.72
C LEU A 230 -8.39 -18.96 4.94
N LEU A 231 -7.85 -17.75 5.03
CA LEU A 231 -8.21 -16.79 6.06
C LEU A 231 -9.72 -16.51 6.00
N TYR A 232 -10.22 -16.21 4.82
CA TYR A 232 -11.66 -15.95 4.62
C TYR A 232 -12.55 -17.12 5.04
N ARG A 233 -12.21 -18.35 4.67
CA ARG A 233 -12.96 -19.55 5.08
C ARG A 233 -13.04 -19.71 6.60
N ARG A 234 -11.96 -19.35 7.32
CA ARG A 234 -11.96 -19.38 8.79
C ARG A 234 -12.89 -18.33 9.40
N LEU A 235 -12.89 -17.12 8.83
CA LEU A 235 -13.78 -16.05 9.29
C LEU A 235 -15.26 -16.41 9.10
N GLY A 236 -15.62 -17.00 7.96
CA GLY A 236 -16.99 -17.46 7.71
C GLY A 236 -17.48 -18.56 8.64
N ARG A 237 -16.58 -19.41 9.15
CA ARG A 237 -16.93 -20.45 10.14
C ARG A 237 -17.18 -19.88 11.54
N ASN A 238 -16.45 -18.82 11.91
CA ASN A 238 -16.57 -18.22 13.24
C ASN A 238 -17.73 -17.22 13.36
N SER A 239 -18.32 -16.80 12.24
CA SER A 239 -19.48 -15.90 12.21
C SER A 239 -20.81 -16.66 12.20
N GLY A 240 -20.81 -17.98 12.10
CA GLY A 240 -21.99 -18.85 12.07
C GLY A 240 -22.31 -19.52 13.42
N THR A 241 -21.57 -19.22 14.48
CA THR A 241 -21.85 -19.60 15.88
C THR A 241 -22.15 -18.36 16.70
#